data_5eb97ed1dda25572c1ce7f0ba0eb5494
#
_entry.id   5eb97ed1dda25572c1ce7f0ba0eb5494
#
_cell.length_a   1.000
_cell.length_b   1.000
_cell.length_c   1.000
_cell.angle_alpha   90.00
_cell.angle_beta   90.00
_cell.angle_gamma   90.00
#
_symmetry.space_group_name_H-M   'P 1'
#
loop_
_entity.id
_entity.type
_entity.pdbx_description
1 polymer ?
#
loop_
_entity_poly.entity_id
_entity_poly.type
_entity_poly.pdbx_seq_one_letter_code
_entity_poly.pdbx_strand_id
1 'polypeptide(L)'
;AMVFRYPFHPPGKPEETRIAHMPTLTKPMLIIQGERDTFGTEQEVLNYTLPASIDCVFLADGDHSFKPRKASGKTQHEHMVYAAKLCVDFISRLI
;
A
#
# COMPACT_ATOMS: atom_id res chain seq x y z
N ALA A 1 4.05 8.13 -9.79
CA ALA A 1 3.61 8.60 -8.47
C ALA A 1 3.87 7.54 -7.41
N MET A 2 4.12 7.98 -6.19
CA MET A 2 4.30 7.11 -5.04
C MET A 2 3.31 7.54 -3.97
N VAL A 3 2.58 6.57 -3.41
CA VAL A 3 1.58 6.85 -2.39
C VAL A 3 1.82 5.91 -1.20
N PHE A 4 1.91 6.50 -0.01
CA PHE A 4 1.97 5.73 1.23
C PHE A 4 0.57 5.72 1.86
N ARG A 5 0.12 4.55 2.31
CA ARG A 5 -1.11 4.42 3.07
C ARG A 5 -2.33 4.92 2.26
N TYR A 6 -2.51 4.35 1.06
CA TYR A 6 -3.64 4.74 0.23
C TYR A 6 -4.97 4.42 0.91
N PRO A 7 -5.88 5.39 1.01
CA PRO A 7 -7.18 5.18 1.67
C PRO A 7 -8.18 4.52 0.71
N PHE A 8 -8.09 3.20 0.53
CA PHE A 8 -8.98 2.46 -0.37
C PHE A 8 -10.44 2.58 0.04
N HIS A 9 -10.71 2.63 1.33
CA HIS A 9 -12.05 2.87 1.89
C HIS A 9 -11.93 3.45 3.30
N PRO A 10 -12.97 4.13 3.82
CA PRO A 10 -12.98 4.55 5.22
C PRO A 10 -12.93 3.33 6.15
N PRO A 11 -12.28 3.43 7.31
CA PRO A 11 -12.28 2.33 8.28
C PRO A 11 -13.70 1.91 8.66
N GLY A 12 -13.97 0.61 8.69
CA GLY A 12 -15.29 0.08 9.01
C GLY A 12 -16.32 0.19 7.89
N LYS A 13 -15.94 0.69 6.72
CA LYS A 13 -16.83 0.83 5.55
C LYS A 13 -16.18 0.27 4.28
N PRO A 14 -15.89 -1.05 4.24
CA PRO A 14 -15.16 -1.65 3.12
C PRO A 14 -15.92 -1.57 1.79
N GLU A 15 -17.22 -1.34 1.80
CA GLU A 15 -18.03 -1.18 0.59
C GLU A 15 -17.88 0.20 -0.06
N GLU A 16 -17.34 1.19 0.65
CA GLU A 16 -17.16 2.55 0.13
C GLU A 16 -15.76 2.73 -0.47
N THR A 17 -15.45 1.96 -1.50
CA THR A 17 -14.11 1.99 -2.10
C THR A 17 -13.84 3.26 -2.89
N ARG A 18 -12.56 3.66 -2.94
CA ARG A 18 -12.08 4.84 -3.67
C ARG A 18 -11.16 4.45 -4.82
N ILE A 19 -11.55 3.43 -5.57
CA ILE A 19 -10.76 2.90 -6.68
C ILE A 19 -11.40 3.18 -8.04
N ALA A 20 -12.56 3.81 -8.08
CA ALA A 20 -13.32 4.00 -9.33
C ALA A 20 -12.54 4.77 -10.40
N HIS A 21 -11.67 5.71 -10.00
CA HIS A 21 -10.87 6.50 -10.94
C HIS A 21 -9.56 5.83 -11.36
N MET A 22 -9.14 4.77 -10.65
CA MET A 22 -7.86 4.11 -10.93
C MET A 22 -7.73 3.51 -12.33
N PRO A 23 -8.78 2.93 -12.92
CA PRO A 23 -8.67 2.39 -14.29
C PRO A 23 -8.28 3.42 -15.34
N THR A 24 -8.44 4.71 -15.07
CA THR A 24 -8.05 5.79 -15.99
C THR A 24 -6.60 6.23 -15.83
N LEU A 25 -5.90 5.74 -14.80
CA LEU A 25 -4.51 6.09 -14.55
C LEU A 25 -3.60 5.34 -15.50
N THR A 26 -2.78 6.09 -16.25
CA THR A 26 -1.84 5.51 -17.23
C THR A 26 -0.39 5.59 -16.77
N LYS A 27 -0.09 6.48 -15.82
CA LYS A 27 1.27 6.63 -15.29
C LYS A 27 1.56 5.60 -14.21
N PRO A 28 2.80 5.10 -14.13
CA PRO A 28 3.17 4.16 -13.07
C PRO A 28 2.93 4.73 -11.69
N MET A 29 2.40 3.91 -10.77
CA MET A 29 2.16 4.27 -9.39
C MET A 29 2.63 3.16 -8.48
N LEU A 30 3.33 3.52 -7.41
CA LEU A 30 3.70 2.61 -6.33
C LEU A 30 2.86 2.96 -5.10
N ILE A 31 2.14 1.97 -4.58
CA ILE A 31 1.40 2.09 -3.31
C ILE A 31 2.10 1.22 -2.29
N ILE A 32 2.47 1.80 -1.14
CA ILE A 32 3.04 1.06 -0.01
C ILE A 32 2.01 1.09 1.11
N GLN A 33 1.58 -0.09 1.54
CA GLN A 33 0.46 -0.27 2.45
C GLN A 33 0.82 -1.25 3.56
N GLY A 34 0.32 -1.04 4.77
CA GLY A 34 0.43 -2.04 5.83
C GLY A 34 -0.57 -3.17 5.59
N GLU A 35 -0.20 -4.41 5.89
CA GLU A 35 -1.10 -5.55 5.72
C GLU A 35 -2.41 -5.42 6.50
N ARG A 36 -2.35 -4.78 7.68
CA ARG A 36 -3.48 -4.58 8.58
C ARG A 36 -4.09 -3.18 8.51
N ASP A 37 -3.73 -2.41 7.50
CA ASP A 37 -4.23 -1.04 7.35
C ASP A 37 -5.76 -1.06 7.19
N THR A 38 -6.49 -0.41 8.11
CA THR A 38 -7.95 -0.42 8.12
C THR A 38 -8.57 0.40 6.98
N PHE A 39 -7.79 1.21 6.28
CA PHE A 39 -8.22 1.89 5.05
C PHE A 39 -8.10 0.99 3.82
N GLY A 40 -7.66 -0.23 3.97
CA GLY A 40 -7.53 -1.23 2.93
C GLY A 40 -6.50 -2.27 3.34
N THR A 41 -6.96 -3.40 3.86
CA THR A 41 -6.07 -4.51 4.24
C THR A 41 -5.54 -5.21 2.99
N GLU A 42 -4.46 -5.96 3.13
CA GLU A 42 -3.92 -6.75 2.02
C GLU A 42 -4.99 -7.64 1.39
N GLN A 43 -5.75 -8.33 2.22
CA GLN A 43 -6.77 -9.26 1.73
C GLN A 43 -7.86 -8.55 0.94
N GLU A 44 -8.28 -7.37 1.38
CA GLU A 44 -9.28 -6.57 0.67
C GLU A 44 -8.72 -6.08 -0.68
N VAL A 45 -7.51 -5.55 -0.68
CA VAL A 45 -6.89 -4.98 -1.88
C VAL A 45 -6.61 -6.04 -2.94
N LEU A 46 -6.24 -7.26 -2.54
CA LEU A 46 -6.03 -8.37 -3.47
C LEU A 46 -7.30 -8.75 -4.23
N ASN A 47 -8.48 -8.41 -3.69
CA ASN A 47 -9.76 -8.65 -4.36
C ASN A 47 -10.17 -7.52 -5.30
N TYR A 48 -9.44 -6.40 -5.30
CA TYR A 48 -9.72 -5.30 -6.24
C TYR A 48 -9.07 -5.58 -7.59
N THR A 49 -9.68 -5.07 -8.65
CA THR A 49 -9.08 -5.09 -9.99
C THR A 49 -8.37 -3.76 -10.19
N LEU A 50 -7.07 -3.75 -9.92
CA LEU A 50 -6.24 -2.55 -10.09
C LEU A 50 -5.58 -2.55 -11.47
N PRO A 51 -5.36 -1.34 -12.06
CA PRO A 51 -4.62 -1.24 -13.33
C PRO A 51 -3.22 -1.83 -13.23
N ALA A 52 -2.71 -2.36 -14.32
CA ALA A 52 -1.36 -2.93 -14.38
C ALA A 52 -0.25 -1.89 -14.10
N SER A 53 -0.56 -0.59 -14.23
CA SER A 53 0.37 0.49 -13.93
C SER A 53 0.59 0.71 -12.43
N ILE A 54 -0.20 0.06 -11.58
CA ILE A 54 -0.12 0.20 -10.13
C ILE A 54 0.56 -1.01 -9.52
N ASP A 55 1.67 -0.76 -8.80
CA ASP A 55 2.33 -1.76 -7.96
C ASP A 55 1.93 -1.48 -6.51
N CYS A 56 1.34 -2.45 -5.85
CA CYS A 56 0.97 -2.34 -4.45
C CYS A 56 1.81 -3.31 -3.63
N VAL A 57 2.60 -2.78 -2.69
CA VAL A 57 3.48 -3.57 -1.83
C VAL A 57 3.01 -3.46 -0.40
N PHE A 58 2.86 -4.60 0.28
CA PHE A 58 2.38 -4.65 1.64
C PHE A 58 3.51 -4.88 2.64
N LEU A 59 3.51 -4.11 3.72
CA LEU A 59 4.47 -4.24 4.79
C LEU A 59 3.91 -5.22 5.84
N ALA A 60 4.69 -6.25 6.13
CA ALA A 60 4.27 -7.36 6.97
C ALA A 60 3.72 -6.89 8.33
N ASP A 61 2.47 -7.27 8.63
CA ASP A 61 1.74 -6.95 9.86
C ASP A 61 1.64 -5.45 10.17
N GLY A 62 1.96 -4.56 9.22
CA GLY A 62 1.89 -3.12 9.43
C GLY A 62 0.45 -2.59 9.47
N ASP A 63 0.19 -1.60 10.32
CA ASP A 63 -1.08 -0.86 10.34
C ASP A 63 -1.02 0.35 9.39
N HIS A 64 -1.96 1.29 9.51
CA HIS A 64 -1.97 2.50 8.68
C HIS A 64 -0.70 3.33 8.82
N SER A 65 0.00 3.24 9.95
CA SER A 65 1.29 3.91 10.19
C SER A 65 2.49 3.01 9.94
N PHE A 66 2.29 1.84 9.31
CA PHE A 66 3.31 0.81 9.07
C PHE A 66 3.84 0.17 10.34
N LYS A 67 3.16 0.35 11.47
CA LYS A 67 3.58 -0.20 12.76
C LYS A 67 3.12 -1.65 12.89
N PRO A 68 4.04 -2.62 12.97
CA PRO A 68 3.67 -4.02 13.17
C PRO A 68 3.44 -4.31 14.65
N ARG A 69 2.70 -5.40 14.93
CA ARG A 69 2.57 -5.90 16.29
C ARG A 69 3.89 -6.55 16.72
N LYS A 70 4.17 -6.54 18.02
CA LYS A 70 5.39 -7.16 18.55
C LYS A 70 5.50 -8.64 18.18
N ALA A 71 4.38 -9.33 18.15
CA ALA A 71 4.34 -10.76 17.83
C ALA A 71 4.83 -11.08 16.40
N SER A 72 4.86 -10.10 15.49
CA SER A 72 5.32 -10.29 14.11
C SER A 72 6.84 -10.42 14.00
N GLY A 73 7.59 -9.95 15.01
CA GLY A 73 9.05 -9.89 14.97
C GLY A 73 9.59 -8.73 14.12
N LYS A 74 8.73 -7.88 13.60
CA LYS A 74 9.11 -6.70 12.81
C LYS A 74 8.98 -5.43 13.62
N THR A 75 9.62 -4.35 13.16
CA THR A 75 9.52 -3.02 13.77
C THR A 75 9.08 -1.99 12.74
N GLN A 76 8.52 -0.88 13.23
CA GLN A 76 8.15 0.25 12.36
C GLN A 76 9.38 0.81 11.65
N HIS A 77 10.52 0.86 12.33
CA HIS A 77 11.76 1.35 11.72
C HIS A 77 12.18 0.49 10.53
N GLU A 78 12.13 -0.84 10.67
CA GLU A 78 12.44 -1.76 9.57
C GLU A 78 11.53 -1.51 8.38
N HIS A 79 10.23 -1.30 8.61
CA HIS A 79 9.28 -1.01 7.55
C HIS A 79 9.56 0.33 6.86
N MET A 80 9.96 1.35 7.62
CA MET A 80 10.32 2.66 7.05
C MET A 80 11.56 2.55 6.16
N VAL A 81 12.56 1.79 6.58
CA VAL A 81 13.77 1.56 5.79
C VAL A 81 13.44 0.81 4.50
N TYR A 82 12.62 -0.23 4.60
CA TYR A 82 12.19 -1.02 3.44
C TYR A 82 11.36 -0.17 2.47
N ALA A 83 10.45 0.65 2.98
CA ALA A 83 9.65 1.54 2.16
C ALA A 83 10.52 2.54 1.38
N ALA A 84 11.53 3.11 2.04
CA ALA A 84 12.47 4.02 1.39
C ALA A 84 13.22 3.32 0.25
N LYS A 85 13.66 2.08 0.47
CA LYS A 85 14.34 1.28 -0.55
C LYS A 85 13.42 1.00 -1.74
N LEU A 86 12.15 0.67 -1.49
CA LEU A 86 11.17 0.44 -2.55
C LEU A 86 10.97 1.69 -3.40
N CYS A 87 10.96 2.87 -2.78
CA CYS A 87 10.84 4.14 -3.51
C CYS A 87 12.03 4.38 -4.43
N VAL A 88 13.24 4.14 -3.94
CA VAL A 88 14.46 4.28 -4.74
C VAL A 88 14.44 3.33 -5.93
N ASP A 89 14.09 2.07 -5.71
CA ASP A 89 14.01 1.06 -6.76
C ASP A 89 12.95 1.43 -7.81
N PHE A 90 11.80 1.94 -7.36
CA PHE A 90 10.72 2.37 -8.24
C PHE A 90 11.17 3.52 -9.14
N ILE A 91 11.81 4.55 -8.56
CA ILE A 91 12.31 5.70 -9.32
C ILE A 91 13.37 5.23 -10.34
N SER A 92 14.27 4.34 -9.94
CA SER A 92 15.31 3.81 -10.83
C SER A 92 14.74 3.11 -12.05
N ARG A 93 13.60 2.43 -11.90
CA ARG A 93 12.95 1.75 -13.04
C ARG A 93 12.26 2.72 -13.99
N LEU A 94 11.99 3.95 -13.57
CA LEU A 94 11.33 4.96 -14.40
C LEU A 94 12.32 5.78 -15.24
N ILE A 95 13.60 5.72 -14.90
CA ILE A 95 14.65 6.47 -15.60
C ILE A 95 15.26 5.60 -16.76
#